data_8b2abec1799b29e3af7f6a4c3f165dbf
#
_entry.id   8b2abec1799b29e3af7f6a4c3f165dbf
#
_cell.length_a   1.000
_cell.length_b   1.000
_cell.length_c   1.000
_cell.angle_alpha   90.00
_cell.angle_beta   90.00
_cell.angle_gamma   90.00
#
_symmetry.space_group_name_H-M   'P 1'
#
loop_
_entity.id
_entity.type
_entity.pdbx_description
1 polymer ?
#
loop_
_entity_poly.entity_id
_entity_poly.type
_entity_poly.pdbx_seq_one_letter_code
_entity_poly.pdbx_strand_id
1 'polypeptide(L)'
;GLKRKAHEAEVREQRTKALYEIARELAGALTLEQVSELARRFVGEQLGADALLVPADEYAHLQPAASLPAGNVDLLLLRMAADSGQTVRRDELSGDGDASLYLPLRASLRTRGILAVAFPAGTPAPADDGLALLEALASLIAIALERLHYVDVAQSSELKIVSERLRSSILSALSHDLRTPLTALVGLADSLFLVKPP
;
A
#
# COMPACT_ATOMS: atom_id res chain seq x y z
N GLY A 1 23.82 -14.56 -36.06
CA GLY A 1 23.87 -13.12 -36.01
C GLY A 1 22.52 -12.43 -36.16
N LEU A 2 21.98 -12.22 -37.36
CA LEU A 2 20.76 -11.39 -37.61
C LEU A 2 19.48 -11.96 -36.98
N LYS A 3 19.24 -13.27 -37.06
CA LYS A 3 18.06 -13.91 -36.48
C LYS A 3 17.99 -13.78 -34.94
N ARG A 4 19.15 -13.85 -34.27
CA ARG A 4 19.23 -13.68 -32.80
C ARG A 4 18.93 -12.24 -32.38
N LYS A 5 19.48 -11.26 -33.11
CA LYS A 5 19.20 -9.84 -32.86
C LYS A 5 17.73 -9.46 -33.12
N ALA A 6 17.11 -10.04 -34.16
CA ALA A 6 15.70 -9.85 -34.44
C ALA A 6 14.82 -10.43 -33.33
N HIS A 7 15.12 -11.63 -32.84
CA HIS A 7 14.41 -12.26 -31.73
C HIS A 7 14.58 -11.48 -30.41
N GLU A 8 15.80 -11.04 -30.11
CA GLU A 8 16.07 -10.19 -28.91
C GLU A 8 15.29 -8.87 -28.98
N ALA A 9 15.19 -8.24 -30.15
CA ALA A 9 14.43 -7.03 -30.37
C ALA A 9 12.91 -7.25 -30.16
N GLU A 10 12.38 -8.35 -30.71
CA GLU A 10 10.97 -8.72 -30.58
C GLU A 10 10.57 -9.00 -29.12
N VAL A 11 11.41 -9.75 -28.38
CA VAL A 11 11.19 -10.00 -26.93
C VAL A 11 11.21 -8.70 -26.14
N ARG A 12 12.13 -7.77 -26.47
CA ARG A 12 12.18 -6.46 -25.79
C ARG A 12 10.96 -5.60 -26.09
N GLU A 13 10.48 -5.62 -27.33
CA GLU A 13 9.27 -4.90 -27.71
C GLU A 13 8.04 -5.44 -26.98
N GLN A 14 7.88 -6.76 -26.92
CA GLN A 14 6.78 -7.40 -26.18
C GLN A 14 6.79 -7.05 -24.68
N ARG A 15 7.98 -7.04 -24.04
CA ARG A 15 8.13 -6.66 -22.64
C ARG A 15 7.78 -5.19 -22.40
N THR A 16 8.22 -4.31 -23.28
CA THR A 16 7.88 -2.87 -23.22
C THR A 16 6.38 -2.66 -23.32
N LYS A 17 5.72 -3.37 -24.24
CA LYS A 17 4.27 -3.34 -24.39
C LYS A 17 3.56 -3.83 -23.14
N ALA A 18 3.99 -4.97 -22.58
CA ALA A 18 3.43 -5.52 -21.35
C ALA A 18 3.58 -4.56 -20.16
N LEU A 19 4.75 -3.90 -20.02
CA LEU A 19 4.97 -2.87 -18.98
C LEU A 19 4.06 -1.66 -19.18
N TYR A 20 3.84 -1.22 -20.41
CA TYR A 20 2.93 -0.12 -20.70
C TYR A 20 1.48 -0.47 -20.33
N GLU A 21 1.02 -1.66 -20.69
CA GLU A 21 -0.32 -2.14 -20.39
C GLU A 21 -0.56 -2.24 -18.88
N ILE A 22 0.37 -2.88 -18.15
CA ILE A 22 0.25 -3.00 -16.70
C ILE A 22 0.34 -1.63 -15.99
N ALA A 23 1.17 -0.71 -16.47
CA ALA A 23 1.26 0.64 -15.93
C ALA A 23 -0.09 1.36 -16.04
N ARG A 24 -0.78 1.22 -17.18
CA ARG A 24 -2.10 1.80 -17.39
C ARG A 24 -3.15 1.18 -16.48
N GLU A 25 -3.12 -0.13 -16.29
CA GLU A 25 -4.06 -0.83 -15.40
C GLU A 25 -3.81 -0.45 -13.93
N LEU A 26 -2.54 -0.41 -13.50
CA LEU A 26 -2.16 0.03 -12.16
C LEU A 26 -2.55 1.49 -11.90
N ALA A 27 -2.48 2.36 -12.90
CA ALA A 27 -2.94 3.74 -12.79
C ALA A 27 -4.45 3.85 -12.53
N GLY A 28 -5.24 2.88 -12.99
CA GLY A 28 -6.69 2.80 -12.76
C GLY A 28 -7.10 2.04 -11.48
N ALA A 29 -6.18 1.34 -10.82
CA ALA A 29 -6.49 0.55 -9.64
C ALA A 29 -6.89 1.46 -8.46
N LEU A 30 -7.96 1.10 -7.75
CA LEU A 30 -8.53 1.88 -6.64
C LEU A 30 -8.34 1.21 -5.28
N THR A 31 -7.93 -0.06 -5.27
CA THR A 31 -7.74 -0.83 -4.04
C THR A 31 -6.44 -1.64 -4.07
N LEU A 32 -5.96 -2.01 -2.88
CA LEU A 32 -4.79 -2.86 -2.72
C LEU A 32 -4.99 -4.25 -3.36
N GLU A 33 -6.20 -4.79 -3.27
CA GLU A 33 -6.55 -6.09 -3.84
C GLU A 33 -6.42 -6.07 -5.36
N GLN A 34 -6.85 -4.98 -6.02
CA GLN A 34 -6.69 -4.81 -7.46
C GLN A 34 -5.22 -4.75 -7.86
N VAL A 35 -4.40 -4.00 -7.12
CA VAL A 35 -2.95 -3.93 -7.35
C VAL A 35 -2.30 -5.31 -7.18
N SER A 36 -2.68 -6.06 -6.13
CA SER A 36 -2.17 -7.40 -5.86
C SER A 36 -2.51 -8.38 -6.98
N GLU A 37 -3.73 -8.36 -7.47
CA GLU A 37 -4.17 -9.24 -8.55
C GLU A 37 -3.50 -8.91 -9.88
N LEU A 38 -3.33 -7.62 -10.18
CA LEU A 38 -2.58 -7.16 -11.36
C LEU A 38 -1.12 -7.63 -11.33
N ALA A 39 -0.47 -7.50 -10.18
CA ALA A 39 0.91 -7.96 -9.99
C ALA A 39 1.02 -9.48 -10.18
N ARG A 40 0.13 -10.26 -9.55
CA ARG A 40 0.11 -11.72 -9.65
C ARG A 40 -0.11 -12.19 -11.10
N ARG A 41 -1.10 -11.60 -11.79
CA ARG A 41 -1.38 -11.91 -13.18
C ARG A 41 -0.17 -11.62 -14.09
N PHE A 42 0.42 -10.44 -13.96
CA PHE A 42 1.57 -10.04 -14.78
C PHE A 42 2.76 -10.98 -14.59
N VAL A 43 3.10 -11.30 -13.34
CA VAL A 43 4.21 -12.22 -13.02
C VAL A 43 3.93 -13.63 -13.56
N GLY A 44 2.69 -14.11 -13.43
CA GLY A 44 2.27 -15.39 -13.98
C GLY A 44 2.39 -15.45 -15.51
N GLU A 45 1.91 -14.43 -16.20
CA GLU A 45 1.93 -14.37 -17.68
C GLU A 45 3.34 -14.17 -18.26
N GLN A 46 4.17 -13.34 -17.62
CA GLN A 46 5.48 -12.98 -18.16
C GLN A 46 6.60 -13.93 -17.75
N LEU A 47 6.49 -14.56 -16.57
CA LEU A 47 7.58 -15.34 -15.97
C LEU A 47 7.17 -16.75 -15.53
N GLY A 48 5.89 -17.09 -15.62
CA GLY A 48 5.38 -18.38 -15.14
C GLY A 48 5.58 -18.60 -13.64
N ALA A 49 5.67 -17.52 -12.86
CA ALA A 49 5.92 -17.52 -11.43
C ALA A 49 4.68 -17.04 -10.66
N ASP A 50 4.64 -17.27 -9.36
CA ASP A 50 3.62 -16.73 -8.48
C ASP A 50 4.12 -15.47 -7.77
N ALA A 51 3.22 -14.54 -7.45
CA ALA A 51 3.57 -13.30 -6.81
C ALA A 51 2.64 -12.98 -5.64
N LEU A 52 3.24 -12.49 -4.56
CA LEU A 52 2.54 -12.00 -3.38
C LEU A 52 2.96 -10.58 -3.06
N LEU A 53 1.99 -9.69 -2.93
CA LEU A 53 2.20 -8.32 -2.49
C LEU A 53 2.00 -8.24 -0.97
N VAL A 54 3.05 -7.85 -0.25
CA VAL A 54 3.03 -7.62 1.20
C VAL A 54 3.15 -6.12 1.44
N PRO A 55 2.06 -5.42 1.80
CA PRO A 55 2.09 -3.98 2.04
C PRO A 55 2.82 -3.67 3.35
N ALA A 56 3.39 -2.46 3.45
CA ALA A 56 3.92 -1.89 4.67
C ALA A 56 3.00 -0.78 5.19
N ASP A 57 2.94 -0.63 6.52
CA ASP A 57 2.24 0.48 7.18
C ASP A 57 3.01 1.81 7.07
N GLU A 58 2.49 2.88 7.71
CA GLU A 58 3.13 4.20 7.75
C GLU A 58 4.54 4.19 8.38
N TYR A 59 4.85 3.19 9.20
CA TYR A 59 6.13 3.03 9.90
C TYR A 59 7.06 2.02 9.20
N ALA A 60 6.74 1.63 7.96
CA ALA A 60 7.43 0.62 7.18
C ALA A 60 7.41 -0.80 7.80
N HIS A 61 6.49 -1.05 8.76
CA HIS A 61 6.27 -2.40 9.22
C HIS A 61 5.42 -3.17 8.21
N LEU A 62 5.90 -4.34 7.82
CA LEU A 62 5.15 -5.20 6.92
C LEU A 62 3.89 -5.69 7.63
N GLN A 63 2.75 -5.43 7.03
CA GLN A 63 1.50 -5.98 7.53
C GLN A 63 1.53 -7.49 7.34
N PRO A 64 1.29 -8.30 8.40
CA PRO A 64 1.14 -9.72 8.22
C PRO A 64 -0.05 -9.93 7.29
N ALA A 65 0.21 -10.37 6.07
CA ALA A 65 -0.87 -10.81 5.20
C ALA A 65 -1.60 -11.94 5.96
N ALA A 66 -2.85 -11.72 6.29
CA ALA A 66 -3.70 -12.70 6.99
C ALA A 66 -3.86 -14.01 6.19
N SER A 67 -3.20 -14.12 5.05
CA SER A 67 -3.23 -15.24 4.12
C SER A 67 -1.89 -15.35 3.38
N LEU A 68 -0.75 -15.36 4.09
CA LEU A 68 0.45 -15.91 3.48
C LEU A 68 0.16 -17.40 3.22
N PRO A 69 0.13 -17.86 1.96
CA PRO A 69 0.07 -19.28 1.71
C PRO A 69 1.24 -19.92 2.45
N ALA A 70 0.93 -20.76 3.42
CA ALA A 70 1.91 -21.46 4.20
C ALA A 70 2.76 -22.31 3.25
N GLY A 71 3.98 -21.88 2.96
CA GLY A 71 4.92 -22.70 2.21
C GLY A 71 5.96 -21.98 1.37
N ASN A 72 5.69 -20.82 0.79
CA ASN A 72 6.59 -20.26 -0.23
C ASN A 72 7.19 -18.88 0.11
N VAL A 73 6.89 -18.29 1.28
CA VAL A 73 7.44 -16.98 1.65
C VAL A 73 8.32 -17.11 2.88
N ASP A 74 9.59 -16.81 2.73
CA ASP A 74 10.54 -16.74 3.82
C ASP A 74 10.46 -15.36 4.50
N LEU A 75 9.94 -15.33 5.73
CA LEU A 75 9.77 -14.10 6.50
C LEU A 75 11.09 -13.40 6.83
N LEU A 76 12.20 -14.14 6.93
CA LEU A 76 13.51 -13.56 7.17
C LEU A 76 13.99 -12.78 5.94
N LEU A 77 13.91 -13.40 4.75
CA LEU A 77 14.31 -12.75 3.50
C LEU A 77 13.41 -11.56 3.17
N LEU A 78 12.12 -11.66 3.47
CA LEU A 78 11.16 -10.57 3.31
C LEU A 78 11.55 -9.37 4.19
N ARG A 79 11.90 -9.60 5.46
CA ARG A 79 12.40 -8.54 6.35
C ARG A 79 13.74 -7.98 5.89
N MET A 80 14.68 -8.83 5.46
CA MET A 80 15.96 -8.37 4.92
C MET A 80 15.77 -7.44 3.72
N ALA A 81 14.84 -7.73 2.81
CA ALA A 81 14.52 -6.87 1.68
C ALA A 81 13.91 -5.54 2.14
N ALA A 82 13.04 -5.56 3.14
CA ALA A 82 12.45 -4.35 3.70
C ALA A 82 13.49 -3.44 4.36
N ASP A 83 14.35 -4.00 5.19
CA ASP A 83 15.35 -3.26 5.98
C ASP A 83 16.49 -2.74 5.10
N SER A 84 16.96 -3.54 4.14
CA SER A 84 18.06 -3.15 3.24
C SER A 84 17.60 -2.23 2.11
N GLY A 85 16.31 -2.27 1.75
CA GLY A 85 15.79 -1.60 0.55
C GLY A 85 16.40 -2.12 -0.76
N GLN A 86 16.92 -3.35 -0.74
CA GLN A 86 17.54 -4.02 -1.88
C GLN A 86 16.77 -5.31 -2.20
N THR A 87 16.81 -5.72 -3.48
CA THR A 87 16.27 -7.01 -3.89
C THR A 87 17.04 -8.13 -3.21
N VAL A 88 16.34 -9.00 -2.50
CA VAL A 88 16.92 -10.20 -1.87
C VAL A 88 16.54 -11.41 -2.71
N ARG A 89 17.49 -12.30 -2.94
CA ARG A 89 17.35 -13.49 -3.77
C ARG A 89 17.60 -14.73 -2.95
N ARG A 90 16.76 -15.75 -3.10
CA ARG A 90 17.02 -17.11 -2.70
C ARG A 90 17.17 -17.95 -3.94
N ASP A 91 18.33 -18.57 -4.10
CA ASP A 91 18.61 -19.49 -5.19
C ASP A 91 18.32 -20.94 -4.75
N GLU A 92 17.91 -21.76 -5.71
CA GLU A 92 17.60 -23.19 -5.54
C GLU A 92 18.77 -24.01 -4.94
N LEU A 93 20.01 -23.51 -5.10
CA LEU A 93 21.24 -24.13 -4.63
C LEU A 93 21.38 -24.19 -3.10
N SER A 94 20.55 -23.50 -2.35
CA SER A 94 20.57 -23.50 -0.87
C SER A 94 19.86 -24.71 -0.24
N GLY A 95 19.36 -25.66 -1.04
CA GLY A 95 18.93 -26.99 -0.61
C GLY A 95 17.60 -27.07 0.14
N ASP A 96 16.92 -25.95 0.37
CA ASP A 96 15.73 -25.92 1.21
C ASP A 96 14.62 -25.00 0.66
N GLY A 97 14.21 -25.26 -0.58
CA GLY A 97 13.04 -24.61 -1.18
C GLY A 97 13.26 -24.04 -2.58
N ASP A 98 12.16 -23.62 -3.20
CA ASP A 98 12.11 -23.09 -4.55
C ASP A 98 12.80 -21.71 -4.64
N ALA A 99 13.31 -21.36 -5.83
CA ALA A 99 13.89 -20.06 -6.07
C ALA A 99 12.87 -18.94 -5.82
N SER A 100 13.30 -17.88 -5.16
CA SER A 100 12.41 -16.74 -4.87
C SER A 100 13.15 -15.41 -4.88
N LEU A 101 12.42 -14.34 -5.19
CA LEU A 101 12.88 -12.96 -5.17
C LEU A 101 11.98 -12.11 -4.28
N TYR A 102 12.58 -11.21 -3.51
CA TYR A 102 11.89 -10.25 -2.66
C TYR A 102 12.29 -8.85 -3.09
N LEU A 103 11.38 -8.16 -3.77
CA LEU A 103 11.64 -6.83 -4.34
C LEU A 103 10.99 -5.76 -3.47
N PRO A 104 11.77 -4.83 -2.92
CA PRO A 104 11.21 -3.72 -2.16
C PRO A 104 10.45 -2.74 -3.07
N LEU A 105 9.23 -2.40 -2.69
CA LEU A 105 8.37 -1.45 -3.40
C LEU A 105 8.69 -0.04 -2.93
N ARG A 106 9.73 0.54 -3.51
CA ARG A 106 10.24 1.86 -3.12
C ARG A 106 9.53 2.97 -3.87
N ALA A 107 8.77 3.76 -3.12
CA ALA A 107 8.27 5.06 -3.57
C ALA A 107 9.27 6.16 -3.22
N SER A 108 8.96 7.41 -3.57
CA SER A 108 9.89 8.54 -3.47
C SER A 108 10.52 8.74 -2.08
N LEU A 109 9.79 8.44 -1.01
CA LEU A 109 10.21 8.74 0.38
C LEU A 109 10.38 7.49 1.25
N ARG A 110 9.75 6.37 0.89
CA ARG A 110 9.75 5.15 1.73
C ARG A 110 9.42 3.89 0.95
N THR A 111 9.70 2.75 1.58
CA THR A 111 9.25 1.44 1.08
C THR A 111 7.77 1.26 1.43
N ARG A 112 6.93 0.97 0.44
CA ARG A 112 5.48 0.76 0.57
C ARG A 112 5.08 -0.70 0.73
N GLY A 113 6.03 -1.60 0.64
CA GLY A 113 5.82 -3.03 0.76
C GLY A 113 6.91 -3.83 0.08
N ILE A 114 6.67 -5.12 -0.02
CA ILE A 114 7.54 -6.08 -0.71
C ILE A 114 6.70 -6.86 -1.72
N LEU A 115 7.24 -7.03 -2.92
CA LEU A 115 6.75 -8.00 -3.89
C LEU A 115 7.59 -9.28 -3.75
N ALA A 116 6.99 -10.32 -3.22
CA ALA A 116 7.59 -11.65 -3.17
C ALA A 116 7.20 -12.42 -4.43
N VAL A 117 8.19 -12.98 -5.13
CA VAL A 117 8.00 -13.77 -6.35
C VAL A 117 8.59 -15.15 -6.12
N ALA A 118 7.78 -16.20 -6.27
CA ALA A 118 8.16 -17.58 -6.11
C ALA A 118 8.16 -18.28 -7.48
N PHE A 119 9.25 -18.94 -7.83
CA PHE A 119 9.41 -19.65 -9.08
C PHE A 119 9.06 -21.13 -8.87
N PRO A 120 8.49 -21.81 -9.89
CA PRO A 120 8.23 -23.24 -9.82
C PRO A 120 9.50 -24.04 -9.55
N ALA A 121 9.35 -25.20 -8.88
CA ALA A 121 10.45 -26.11 -8.60
C ALA A 121 11.26 -26.41 -9.87
N GLY A 122 12.58 -26.37 -9.77
CA GLY A 122 13.49 -26.57 -10.89
C GLY A 122 13.60 -25.39 -11.85
N THR A 123 12.98 -24.26 -11.56
CA THR A 123 13.09 -23.03 -12.34
C THR A 123 13.97 -22.03 -11.60
N PRO A 124 15.15 -21.66 -12.11
CA PRO A 124 16.00 -20.69 -11.44
C PRO A 124 15.37 -19.30 -11.48
N ALA A 125 15.64 -18.49 -10.46
CA ALA A 125 15.25 -17.09 -10.48
C ALA A 125 15.90 -16.37 -11.68
N PRO A 126 15.17 -15.48 -12.37
CA PRO A 126 15.68 -14.83 -13.57
C PRO A 126 16.87 -13.93 -13.23
N ALA A 127 17.80 -13.86 -14.18
CA ALA A 127 18.89 -12.89 -14.19
C ALA A 127 18.60 -11.78 -15.21
N ASP A 128 19.41 -10.75 -15.17
CA ASP A 128 19.44 -9.66 -16.16
C ASP A 128 18.04 -9.13 -16.58
N ASP A 129 17.64 -9.48 -17.78
CA ASP A 129 16.40 -8.95 -18.40
C ASP A 129 15.12 -9.29 -17.63
N GLY A 130 15.04 -10.49 -17.04
CA GLY A 130 13.88 -10.90 -16.23
C GLY A 130 13.85 -10.18 -14.89
N LEU A 131 15.00 -9.98 -14.27
CA LEU A 131 15.13 -9.19 -13.05
C LEU A 131 14.78 -7.71 -13.31
N ALA A 132 15.29 -7.13 -14.41
CA ALA A 132 14.96 -5.76 -14.80
C ALA A 132 13.46 -5.56 -15.04
N LEU A 133 12.78 -6.57 -15.60
CA LEU A 133 11.33 -6.55 -15.78
C LEU A 133 10.59 -6.51 -14.43
N LEU A 134 11.03 -7.33 -13.47
CA LEU A 134 10.45 -7.36 -12.12
C LEU A 134 10.74 -6.07 -11.34
N GLU A 135 11.92 -5.49 -11.47
CA GLU A 135 12.26 -4.20 -10.86
C GLU A 135 11.42 -3.04 -11.43
N ALA A 136 11.18 -3.06 -12.75
CA ALA A 136 10.27 -2.10 -13.38
C ALA A 136 8.83 -2.26 -12.88
N LEU A 137 8.34 -3.51 -12.79
CA LEU A 137 7.02 -3.80 -12.20
C LEU A 137 6.95 -3.33 -10.74
N ALA A 138 7.95 -3.64 -9.92
CA ALA A 138 8.02 -3.23 -8.52
C ALA A 138 7.94 -1.69 -8.38
N SER A 139 8.61 -0.96 -9.26
CA SER A 139 8.55 0.51 -9.30
C SER A 139 7.15 1.02 -9.65
N LEU A 140 6.47 0.41 -10.61
CA LEU A 140 5.10 0.76 -10.99
C LEU A 140 4.09 0.47 -9.87
N ILE A 141 4.23 -0.68 -9.21
CA ILE A 141 3.42 -1.04 -8.04
C ILE A 141 3.67 -0.04 -6.90
N ALA A 142 4.92 0.31 -6.61
CA ALA A 142 5.25 1.29 -5.57
C ALA A 142 4.55 2.64 -5.80
N ILE A 143 4.53 3.13 -7.04
CA ILE A 143 3.82 4.35 -7.42
C ILE A 143 2.31 4.20 -7.22
N ALA A 144 1.73 3.07 -7.60
CA ALA A 144 0.30 2.81 -7.40
C ALA A 144 -0.07 2.79 -5.90
N LEU A 145 0.73 2.12 -5.07
CA LEU A 145 0.52 2.08 -3.61
C LEU A 145 0.69 3.45 -2.96
N GLU A 146 1.67 4.23 -3.40
CA GLU A 146 1.89 5.61 -2.94
C GLU A 146 0.66 6.48 -3.23
N ARG A 147 0.11 6.37 -4.44
CA ARG A 147 -1.12 7.06 -4.82
C ARG A 147 -2.32 6.65 -3.95
N LEU A 148 -2.53 5.35 -3.76
CA LEU A 148 -3.62 4.84 -2.91
C LEU A 148 -3.51 5.39 -1.48
N HIS A 149 -2.31 5.40 -0.93
CA HIS A 149 -2.07 5.96 0.39
C HIS A 149 -2.42 7.44 0.48
N TYR A 150 -2.02 8.26 -0.49
CA TYR A 150 -2.36 9.70 -0.47
C TYR A 150 -3.86 9.95 -0.60
N VAL A 151 -4.57 9.14 -1.39
CA VAL A 151 -6.03 9.23 -1.50
C VAL A 151 -6.69 8.92 -0.15
N ASP A 152 -6.25 7.85 0.53
CA ASP A 152 -6.76 7.46 1.85
C ASP A 152 -6.50 8.55 2.91
N VAL A 153 -5.29 9.09 2.96
CA VAL A 153 -4.92 10.20 3.86
C VAL A 153 -5.77 11.45 3.59
N ALA A 154 -6.00 11.80 2.32
CA ALA A 154 -6.81 12.95 1.97
C ALA A 154 -8.27 12.78 2.42
N GLN A 155 -8.87 11.62 2.16
CA GLN A 155 -10.24 11.30 2.57
C GLN A 155 -10.38 11.31 4.10
N SER A 156 -9.43 10.70 4.82
CA SER A 156 -9.42 10.69 6.28
C SER A 156 -9.32 12.08 6.87
N SER A 157 -8.55 12.97 6.24
CA SER A 157 -8.40 14.36 6.67
C SER A 157 -9.67 15.16 6.46
N GLU A 158 -10.37 14.98 5.33
CA GLU A 158 -11.66 15.64 5.07
C GLU A 158 -12.71 15.22 6.08
N LEU A 159 -12.81 13.93 6.38
CA LEU A 159 -13.75 13.41 7.39
C LEU A 159 -13.47 14.00 8.78
N LYS A 160 -12.20 14.13 9.18
CA LYS A 160 -11.83 14.80 10.43
C LYS A 160 -12.30 16.26 10.47
N ILE A 161 -12.07 17.03 9.42
CA ILE A 161 -12.48 18.44 9.34
C ILE A 161 -13.99 18.55 9.45
N VAL A 162 -14.77 17.73 8.75
CA VAL A 162 -16.23 17.72 8.81
C VAL A 162 -16.71 17.36 10.21
N SER A 163 -16.14 16.33 10.83
CA SER A 163 -16.47 15.91 12.20
C SER A 163 -16.20 17.02 13.23
N GLU A 164 -15.05 17.67 13.16
CA GLU A 164 -14.72 18.78 14.08
C GLU A 164 -15.64 20.00 13.89
N ARG A 165 -15.97 20.32 12.63
CA ARG A 165 -16.95 21.40 12.35
C ARG A 165 -18.32 21.09 12.93
N LEU A 166 -18.80 19.85 12.74
CA LEU A 166 -20.08 19.40 13.27
C LEU A 166 -20.09 19.47 14.82
N ARG A 167 -19.02 18.94 15.45
CA ARG A 167 -18.85 18.99 16.91
C ARG A 167 -18.86 20.42 17.43
N SER A 168 -18.12 21.31 16.80
CA SER A 168 -18.06 22.72 17.16
C SER A 168 -19.42 23.40 17.01
N SER A 169 -20.16 23.12 15.93
CA SER A 169 -21.50 23.66 15.69
C SER A 169 -22.49 23.19 16.73
N ILE A 170 -22.50 21.90 17.09
CA ILE A 170 -23.39 21.33 18.13
C ILE A 170 -23.06 21.95 19.48
N LEU A 171 -21.79 22.06 19.88
CA LEU A 171 -21.40 22.67 21.15
C LEU A 171 -21.78 24.14 21.21
N SER A 172 -21.66 24.88 20.10
CA SER A 172 -22.10 26.28 20.04
C SER A 172 -23.61 26.43 20.21
N ALA A 173 -24.42 25.61 19.52
CA ALA A 173 -25.86 25.59 19.64
C ALA A 173 -26.31 25.24 21.06
N LEU A 174 -25.75 24.18 21.64
CA LEU A 174 -26.03 23.78 23.03
C LEU A 174 -25.65 24.86 24.02
N SER A 175 -24.49 25.52 23.84
CA SER A 175 -24.05 26.60 24.72
C SER A 175 -25.02 27.81 24.66
N HIS A 176 -25.54 28.13 23.48
CA HIS A 176 -26.52 29.16 23.29
C HIS A 176 -27.83 28.79 23.98
N ASP A 177 -28.35 27.59 23.77
CA ASP A 177 -29.65 27.14 24.29
C ASP A 177 -29.61 26.91 25.80
N LEU A 178 -28.44 26.60 26.38
CA LEU A 178 -28.26 26.52 27.84
C LEU A 178 -28.09 27.90 28.50
N ARG A 179 -27.55 28.89 27.81
CA ARG A 179 -27.33 30.24 28.36
C ARG A 179 -28.63 30.90 28.74
N THR A 180 -29.67 30.78 27.94
CA THR A 180 -30.97 31.40 28.18
C THR A 180 -31.61 30.95 29.49
N PRO A 181 -31.82 29.65 29.77
CA PRO A 181 -32.41 29.21 31.03
C PRO A 181 -31.49 29.46 32.23
N LEU A 182 -30.17 29.36 32.07
CA LEU A 182 -29.22 29.65 33.14
C LEU A 182 -29.27 31.13 33.53
N THR A 183 -29.32 32.04 32.57
CA THR A 183 -29.47 33.48 32.84
C THR A 183 -30.79 33.78 33.56
N ALA A 184 -31.88 33.11 33.16
CA ALA A 184 -33.17 33.26 33.86
C ALA A 184 -33.11 32.73 35.29
N LEU A 185 -32.46 31.61 35.56
CA LEU A 185 -32.26 31.05 36.89
C LEU A 185 -31.44 31.98 37.80
N VAL A 186 -30.33 32.53 37.25
CA VAL A 186 -29.49 33.50 37.99
C VAL A 186 -30.32 34.75 38.34
N GLY A 187 -31.09 35.30 37.39
CA GLY A 187 -31.94 36.45 37.63
C GLY A 187 -33.02 36.21 38.69
N LEU A 188 -33.61 35.00 38.71
CA LEU A 188 -34.56 34.62 39.76
C LEU A 188 -33.87 34.46 41.13
N ALA A 189 -32.69 33.90 41.21
CA ALA A 189 -31.90 33.77 42.41
C ALA A 189 -31.55 35.16 42.99
N ASP A 190 -31.07 36.07 42.15
CA ASP A 190 -30.76 37.44 42.55
C ASP A 190 -31.98 38.19 43.07
N SER A 191 -33.16 37.98 42.45
CA SER A 191 -34.41 38.55 42.87
C SER A 191 -34.82 38.05 44.25
N LEU A 192 -34.57 36.79 44.59
CA LEU A 192 -34.87 36.23 45.93
C LEU A 192 -33.94 36.80 47.01
N PHE A 193 -32.70 37.13 46.69
CA PHE A 193 -31.83 37.82 47.68
C PHE A 193 -32.13 39.24 47.91
N LEU A 194 -32.81 39.92 46.99
CA LEU A 194 -33.22 41.31 47.12
C LEU A 194 -34.54 41.49 47.92
N VAL A 195 -35.33 40.43 48.07
CA VAL A 195 -36.56 40.47 48.92
C VAL A 195 -36.12 40.36 50.40
N LYS A 196 -35.93 41.49 51.06
CA LYS A 196 -35.77 41.50 52.52
C LYS A 196 -37.07 40.97 53.17
N PRO A 197 -37.00 40.06 54.12
CA PRO A 197 -38.13 39.70 54.94
C PRO A 197 -38.55 40.93 55.77
N PRO A 198 -39.83 41.05 56.04
CA PRO A 198 -40.40 42.17 56.82
C PRO A 198 -39.87 42.20 58.25
#